data_819ea1338887cc2c7c49b359e3de3dc4
#
_entry.id   819ea1338887cc2c7c49b359e3de3dc4
#
_cell.length_a   1.000
_cell.length_b   1.000
_cell.length_c   1.000
_cell.angle_alpha   90.00
_cell.angle_beta   90.00
_cell.angle_gamma   90.00
#
_symmetry.space_group_name_H-M   'P 1'
#
loop_
_entity.id
_entity.type
_entity.pdbx_description
1 polymer ?
#
loop_
_entity_poly.entity_id
_entity_poly.type
_entity_poly.pdbx_seq_one_letter_code
_entity_poly.pdbx_strand_id
1 'polypeptide(L)'
;MRCISILGSTGSIGRQTLDIVDNLNISVAALTAGTNVERMVQQCRKYRPALAVMATEEAAAQLQIEIGDIPTRINWGEEGLVEAATVAEADCVITAVVGMVGLKPTLAAIRAGKRIGLANKETLVCAGELVMAEAKHCGTEIIPVDSEHSAIYQCLMGNHSKEEIKRIILTCSGGPFYGMKKEQLQTVTKADALRHPNWKMGPKITIDCATLMNKGLEVIEAMRLYDLPLEQVDVVIHRQSIVHSMVEFTDGAVMAQMGSPDMRLPIQLAMTYPERKECPVDALDLLTCSSLTFAAPDMEAFPCLALARQCAKQGGTACPAMNGANEEAVALYLADKIGFYDIYDLVSKAVNAVPFIANPTLDEILEADKLAREAVRRVAKQ
;
A
#
# COMPACT_ATOMS: atom_id res chain seq x y z
N MET A 1 -6.74 -21.71 4.75
CA MET A 1 -7.31 -20.89 3.64
C MET A 1 -7.53 -21.79 2.43
N ARG A 2 -8.70 -21.69 1.81
CA ARG A 2 -9.06 -22.55 0.65
C ARG A 2 -9.36 -21.73 -0.60
N CYS A 3 -9.86 -20.52 -0.42
CA CYS A 3 -10.31 -19.67 -1.51
C CYS A 3 -10.06 -18.19 -1.20
N ILE A 4 -9.68 -17.40 -2.19
CA ILE A 4 -9.42 -15.96 -2.02
C ILE A 4 -10.12 -15.10 -3.05
N SER A 5 -10.33 -13.83 -2.69
CA SER A 5 -10.65 -12.75 -3.61
C SER A 5 -9.46 -11.81 -3.76
N ILE A 6 -9.19 -11.34 -4.97
CA ILE A 6 -8.06 -10.43 -5.25
C ILE A 6 -8.59 -9.14 -5.86
N LEU A 7 -8.51 -8.06 -5.11
CA LEU A 7 -8.86 -6.74 -5.59
C LEU A 7 -7.63 -6.11 -6.26
N GLY A 8 -7.66 -5.96 -7.59
CA GLY A 8 -6.53 -5.45 -8.38
C GLY A 8 -5.58 -6.55 -8.89
N SER A 9 -6.12 -7.66 -9.37
CA SER A 9 -5.38 -8.87 -9.79
C SER A 9 -4.39 -8.66 -10.94
N THR A 10 -4.62 -7.67 -11.80
CA THR A 10 -3.75 -7.39 -12.95
C THR A 10 -2.54 -6.51 -12.61
N GLY A 11 -2.53 -5.90 -11.42
CA GLY A 11 -1.43 -5.09 -10.90
C GLY A 11 -0.21 -5.92 -10.47
N SER A 12 0.83 -5.25 -9.97
CA SER A 12 2.06 -5.91 -9.52
C SER A 12 1.81 -6.89 -8.37
N ILE A 13 1.14 -6.43 -7.31
CA ILE A 13 0.81 -7.25 -6.12
C ILE A 13 -0.18 -8.36 -6.51
N GLY A 14 -1.23 -8.03 -7.27
CA GLY A 14 -2.22 -9.02 -7.69
C GLY A 14 -1.63 -10.19 -8.49
N ARG A 15 -0.67 -9.93 -9.38
CA ARG A 15 0.05 -10.97 -10.13
C ARG A 15 0.90 -11.85 -9.21
N GLN A 16 1.67 -11.24 -8.31
CA GLN A 16 2.47 -11.98 -7.34
C GLN A 16 1.58 -12.77 -6.36
N THR A 17 0.38 -12.27 -6.07
CA THR A 17 -0.64 -13.03 -5.32
C THR A 17 -1.06 -14.29 -6.10
N LEU A 18 -1.24 -14.17 -7.42
CA LEU A 18 -1.58 -15.32 -8.26
C LEU A 18 -0.42 -16.33 -8.38
N ASP A 19 0.85 -15.88 -8.33
CA ASP A 19 2.00 -16.79 -8.24
C ASP A 19 1.95 -17.62 -6.94
N ILE A 20 1.54 -17.00 -5.82
CA ILE A 20 1.35 -17.69 -4.54
C ILE A 20 0.12 -18.61 -4.56
N VAL A 21 -0.96 -18.19 -5.23
CA VAL A 21 -2.15 -19.05 -5.46
C VAL A 21 -1.75 -20.34 -6.17
N ASP A 22 -0.93 -20.24 -7.21
CA ASP A 22 -0.42 -21.40 -7.94
C ASP A 22 0.46 -22.29 -7.04
N ASN A 23 1.40 -21.69 -6.29
CA ASN A 23 2.30 -22.40 -5.40
C ASN A 23 1.57 -23.17 -4.29
N LEU A 24 0.51 -22.56 -3.73
CA LEU A 24 -0.25 -23.15 -2.62
C LEU A 24 -1.48 -23.94 -3.06
N ASN A 25 -1.78 -23.96 -4.37
CA ASN A 25 -2.96 -24.60 -4.95
C ASN A 25 -4.27 -24.11 -4.28
N ILE A 26 -4.42 -22.77 -4.18
CA ILE A 26 -5.58 -22.11 -3.59
C ILE A 26 -6.57 -21.72 -4.71
N SER A 27 -7.87 -21.85 -4.46
CA SER A 27 -8.92 -21.41 -5.39
C SER A 27 -9.10 -19.90 -5.38
N VAL A 28 -9.58 -19.32 -6.48
CA VAL A 28 -9.87 -17.92 -6.64
C VAL A 28 -11.38 -17.72 -6.83
N ALA A 29 -12.05 -17.06 -5.89
CA ALA A 29 -13.49 -16.77 -5.97
C ALA A 29 -13.78 -15.54 -6.84
N ALA A 30 -12.99 -14.48 -6.66
CA ALA A 30 -13.18 -13.26 -7.43
C ALA A 30 -11.86 -12.58 -7.82
N LEU A 31 -11.85 -11.97 -8.99
CA LEU A 31 -10.76 -11.14 -9.52
C LEU A 31 -11.30 -9.76 -9.89
N THR A 32 -10.54 -8.72 -9.59
CA THR A 32 -10.89 -7.38 -10.08
C THR A 32 -9.72 -6.73 -10.81
N ALA A 33 -10.02 -5.88 -11.78
CA ALA A 33 -9.01 -5.14 -12.54
C ALA A 33 -9.50 -3.73 -12.90
N GLY A 34 -8.56 -2.84 -13.25
CA GLY A 34 -8.86 -1.56 -13.87
C GLY A 34 -9.43 -1.75 -15.28
N THR A 35 -8.64 -1.37 -16.29
CA THR A 35 -9.04 -1.44 -17.72
C THR A 35 -8.23 -2.46 -18.53
N ASN A 36 -7.37 -3.24 -17.90
CA ASN A 36 -6.55 -4.24 -18.60
C ASN A 36 -7.35 -5.52 -18.87
N VAL A 37 -8.19 -5.49 -19.90
CA VAL A 37 -9.06 -6.59 -20.30
C VAL A 37 -8.25 -7.82 -20.72
N GLU A 38 -7.20 -7.64 -21.55
CA GLU A 38 -6.38 -8.74 -22.07
C GLU A 38 -5.85 -9.63 -20.93
N ARG A 39 -5.25 -9.02 -19.89
CA ARG A 39 -4.74 -9.77 -18.74
C ARG A 39 -5.85 -10.39 -17.93
N MET A 40 -6.98 -9.71 -17.76
CA MET A 40 -8.13 -10.26 -17.05
C MET A 40 -8.69 -11.51 -17.76
N VAL A 41 -8.76 -11.52 -19.09
CA VAL A 41 -9.13 -12.68 -19.89
C VAL A 41 -8.22 -13.87 -19.58
N GLN A 42 -6.89 -13.67 -19.61
CA GLN A 42 -5.91 -14.70 -19.27
C GLN A 42 -6.13 -15.27 -17.85
N GLN A 43 -6.35 -14.39 -16.89
CA GLN A 43 -6.59 -14.77 -15.50
C GLN A 43 -7.93 -15.52 -15.34
N CYS A 44 -9.01 -15.05 -15.96
CA CYS A 44 -10.32 -15.71 -15.92
C CYS A 44 -10.27 -17.10 -16.54
N ARG A 45 -9.59 -17.26 -17.68
CA ARG A 45 -9.44 -18.57 -18.34
C ARG A 45 -8.64 -19.55 -17.50
N LYS A 46 -7.60 -19.08 -16.79
CA LYS A 46 -6.75 -19.92 -15.94
C LYS A 46 -7.41 -20.28 -14.61
N TYR A 47 -7.93 -19.29 -13.89
CA TYR A 47 -8.39 -19.47 -12.51
C TYR A 47 -9.90 -19.72 -12.39
N ARG A 48 -10.67 -19.42 -13.44
CA ARG A 48 -12.14 -19.62 -13.53
C ARG A 48 -12.86 -19.09 -12.28
N PRO A 49 -12.66 -17.81 -11.90
CA PRO A 49 -13.33 -17.25 -10.74
C PRO A 49 -14.85 -17.24 -10.94
N ALA A 50 -15.61 -17.29 -9.85
CA ALA A 50 -17.07 -17.12 -9.90
C ALA A 50 -17.45 -15.70 -10.35
N LEU A 51 -16.61 -14.69 -9.98
CA LEU A 51 -16.85 -13.28 -10.29
C LEU A 51 -15.59 -12.61 -10.85
N ALA A 52 -15.74 -11.84 -11.92
CA ALA A 52 -14.73 -10.94 -12.46
C ALA A 52 -15.28 -9.51 -12.51
N VAL A 53 -14.49 -8.52 -12.05
CA VAL A 53 -14.95 -7.12 -11.99
C VAL A 53 -13.96 -6.22 -12.70
N MET A 54 -14.49 -5.34 -13.57
CA MET A 54 -13.71 -4.31 -14.22
C MET A 54 -14.06 -2.93 -13.67
N ALA A 55 -13.15 -1.97 -13.83
CA ALA A 55 -13.39 -0.62 -13.30
C ALA A 55 -14.51 0.12 -14.05
N THR A 56 -14.72 -0.18 -15.33
CA THR A 56 -15.73 0.48 -16.17
C THR A 56 -16.63 -0.52 -16.88
N GLU A 57 -17.82 -0.05 -17.25
CA GLU A 57 -18.82 -0.84 -17.99
C GLU A 57 -18.30 -1.29 -19.35
N GLU A 58 -17.56 -0.42 -20.05
CA GLU A 58 -16.99 -0.72 -21.37
C GLU A 58 -15.97 -1.86 -21.28
N ALA A 59 -15.08 -1.82 -20.26
CA ALA A 59 -14.11 -2.88 -20.05
C ALA A 59 -14.79 -4.21 -19.63
N ALA A 60 -15.87 -4.14 -18.86
CA ALA A 60 -16.66 -5.31 -18.49
C ALA A 60 -17.38 -5.92 -19.71
N ALA A 61 -17.99 -5.10 -20.57
CA ALA A 61 -18.61 -5.55 -21.80
C ALA A 61 -17.60 -6.22 -22.75
N GLN A 62 -16.40 -5.64 -22.89
CA GLN A 62 -15.33 -6.26 -23.66
C GLN A 62 -14.89 -7.60 -23.06
N LEU A 63 -14.72 -7.67 -21.74
CA LEU A 63 -14.39 -8.92 -21.05
C LEU A 63 -15.45 -9.98 -21.28
N GLN A 64 -16.75 -9.62 -21.22
CA GLN A 64 -17.87 -10.55 -21.45
C GLN A 64 -17.81 -11.18 -22.84
N ILE A 65 -17.44 -10.42 -23.87
CA ILE A 65 -17.27 -10.94 -25.25
C ILE A 65 -16.14 -11.98 -25.29
N GLU A 66 -15.02 -11.68 -24.62
CA GLU A 66 -13.80 -12.48 -24.67
C GLU A 66 -13.89 -13.80 -23.86
N ILE A 67 -14.70 -13.84 -22.81
CA ILE A 67 -14.82 -15.00 -21.92
C ILE A 67 -16.24 -15.58 -21.83
N GLY A 68 -17.09 -15.27 -22.81
CA GLY A 68 -18.49 -15.74 -22.80
C GLY A 68 -18.67 -17.27 -22.84
N ASP A 69 -17.59 -17.99 -23.09
CA ASP A 69 -17.53 -19.48 -23.10
C ASP A 69 -17.27 -20.10 -21.70
N ILE A 70 -17.00 -19.28 -20.66
CA ILE A 70 -16.78 -19.75 -19.29
C ILE A 70 -17.82 -19.16 -18.31
N PRO A 71 -18.16 -19.87 -17.22
CA PRO A 71 -19.27 -19.50 -16.32
C PRO A 71 -18.88 -18.41 -15.30
N THR A 72 -17.96 -17.52 -15.64
CA THR A 72 -17.57 -16.40 -14.78
C THR A 72 -18.58 -15.27 -14.94
N ARG A 73 -19.21 -14.86 -13.84
CA ARG A 73 -20.08 -13.69 -13.83
C ARG A 73 -19.23 -12.42 -13.87
N ILE A 74 -19.69 -11.40 -14.60
CA ILE A 74 -18.99 -10.13 -14.76
C ILE A 74 -19.80 -9.00 -14.12
N ASN A 75 -19.08 -8.10 -13.43
CA ASN A 75 -19.60 -6.85 -12.87
C ASN A 75 -18.59 -5.72 -13.08
N TRP A 76 -18.94 -4.49 -12.73
CA TRP A 76 -18.06 -3.32 -12.86
C TRP A 76 -18.29 -2.29 -11.76
N GLY A 77 -17.37 -1.32 -11.67
CA GLY A 77 -17.46 -0.17 -10.79
C GLY A 77 -17.33 -0.49 -9.30
N GLU A 78 -17.76 0.45 -8.47
CA GLU A 78 -17.63 0.37 -7.01
C GLU A 78 -18.48 -0.77 -6.43
N GLU A 79 -19.71 -0.93 -6.89
CA GLU A 79 -20.59 -2.02 -6.42
C GLU A 79 -20.00 -3.38 -6.73
N GLY A 80 -19.41 -3.56 -7.92
CA GLY A 80 -18.69 -4.77 -8.29
C GLY A 80 -17.49 -5.05 -7.40
N LEU A 81 -16.71 -4.01 -7.04
CA LEU A 81 -15.58 -4.14 -6.11
C LEU A 81 -16.04 -4.60 -4.72
N VAL A 82 -17.13 -4.03 -4.21
CA VAL A 82 -17.72 -4.43 -2.92
C VAL A 82 -18.23 -5.87 -2.99
N GLU A 83 -18.87 -6.26 -4.09
CA GLU A 83 -19.31 -7.63 -4.31
C GLU A 83 -18.14 -8.62 -4.32
N ALA A 84 -17.05 -8.31 -5.06
CA ALA A 84 -15.85 -9.13 -5.08
C ALA A 84 -15.16 -9.25 -3.71
N ALA A 85 -15.23 -8.20 -2.89
CA ALA A 85 -14.70 -8.18 -1.54
C ALA A 85 -15.52 -9.02 -0.53
N THR A 86 -16.80 -9.29 -0.85
CA THR A 86 -17.73 -9.95 0.07
C THR A 86 -18.21 -11.31 -0.43
N VAL A 87 -17.68 -11.81 -1.56
CA VAL A 87 -18.06 -13.10 -2.14
C VAL A 87 -17.95 -14.21 -1.10
N ALA A 88 -19.00 -15.03 -0.98
CA ALA A 88 -19.19 -15.96 0.14
C ALA A 88 -18.08 -17.02 0.20
N GLU A 89 -17.61 -17.48 -0.93
CA GLU A 89 -16.61 -18.53 -1.07
C GLU A 89 -15.20 -18.13 -0.63
N ALA A 90 -14.89 -16.83 -0.61
CA ALA A 90 -13.57 -16.36 -0.21
C ALA A 90 -13.38 -16.35 1.31
N ASP A 91 -12.31 -16.97 1.79
CA ASP A 91 -11.87 -16.90 3.20
C ASP A 91 -11.07 -15.60 3.48
N CYS A 92 -10.42 -15.07 2.44
CA CYS A 92 -9.50 -13.93 2.52
C CYS A 92 -9.65 -13.03 1.30
N VAL A 93 -9.44 -11.72 1.53
CA VAL A 93 -9.40 -10.70 0.49
C VAL A 93 -8.02 -10.06 0.47
N ILE A 94 -7.33 -10.12 -0.67
CA ILE A 94 -6.09 -9.38 -0.89
C ILE A 94 -6.45 -8.05 -1.54
N THR A 95 -6.22 -6.94 -0.82
CA THR A 95 -6.57 -5.60 -1.30
C THR A 95 -5.37 -4.96 -2.01
N ALA A 96 -5.22 -5.25 -3.30
CA ALA A 96 -4.10 -4.80 -4.13
C ALA A 96 -4.46 -3.68 -5.12
N VAL A 97 -5.57 -3.00 -4.89
CA VAL A 97 -5.93 -1.76 -5.61
C VAL A 97 -5.13 -0.58 -5.05
N VAL A 98 -4.99 0.49 -5.82
CA VAL A 98 -4.23 1.69 -5.45
C VAL A 98 -5.17 2.83 -5.10
N GLY A 99 -4.86 3.61 -4.06
CA GLY A 99 -5.59 4.80 -3.66
C GLY A 99 -6.90 4.52 -2.92
N MET A 100 -7.72 5.56 -2.81
CA MET A 100 -8.95 5.55 -1.98
C MET A 100 -10.04 4.57 -2.46
N VAL A 101 -9.96 4.07 -3.69
CA VAL A 101 -10.93 3.11 -4.24
C VAL A 101 -10.98 1.80 -3.46
N GLY A 102 -9.91 1.47 -2.72
CA GLY A 102 -9.84 0.28 -1.88
C GLY A 102 -10.57 0.40 -0.54
N LEU A 103 -10.92 1.59 -0.07
CA LEU A 103 -11.44 1.81 1.27
C LEU A 103 -12.82 1.15 1.51
N LYS A 104 -13.81 1.45 0.67
CA LYS A 104 -15.16 0.89 0.80
C LYS A 104 -15.19 -0.64 0.68
N PRO A 105 -14.57 -1.26 -0.34
CA PRO A 105 -14.53 -2.73 -0.42
C PRO A 105 -13.77 -3.37 0.75
N THR A 106 -12.72 -2.74 1.28
CA THR A 106 -12.02 -3.24 2.48
C THR A 106 -12.94 -3.23 3.71
N LEU A 107 -13.67 -2.14 3.96
CA LEU A 107 -14.66 -2.06 5.04
C LEU A 107 -15.78 -3.11 4.88
N ALA A 108 -16.25 -3.32 3.65
CA ALA A 108 -17.27 -4.34 3.37
C ALA A 108 -16.74 -5.76 3.64
N ALA A 109 -15.49 -6.07 3.25
CA ALA A 109 -14.85 -7.34 3.52
C ALA A 109 -14.66 -7.58 5.03
N ILE A 110 -14.27 -6.55 5.80
CA ILE A 110 -14.15 -6.59 7.26
C ILE A 110 -15.51 -6.96 7.89
N ARG A 111 -16.59 -6.27 7.50
CA ARG A 111 -17.96 -6.54 7.98
C ARG A 111 -18.45 -7.93 7.61
N ALA A 112 -17.99 -8.47 6.49
CA ALA A 112 -18.29 -9.83 6.07
C ALA A 112 -17.41 -10.89 6.78
N GLY A 113 -16.56 -10.50 7.74
CA GLY A 113 -15.70 -11.41 8.52
C GLY A 113 -14.58 -12.04 7.69
N LYS A 114 -14.17 -11.44 6.56
CA LYS A 114 -13.11 -11.96 5.71
C LYS A 114 -11.75 -11.53 6.26
N ARG A 115 -10.77 -12.44 6.33
CA ARG A 115 -9.37 -12.06 6.58
C ARG A 115 -8.92 -11.07 5.51
N ILE A 116 -8.20 -10.02 5.90
CA ILE A 116 -7.68 -9.02 4.98
C ILE A 116 -6.16 -9.15 4.85
N GLY A 117 -5.68 -9.43 3.65
CA GLY A 117 -4.30 -9.21 3.26
C GLY A 117 -4.16 -7.80 2.70
N LEU A 118 -3.74 -6.86 3.55
CA LEU A 118 -3.76 -5.43 3.22
C LEU A 118 -2.50 -5.01 2.47
N ALA A 119 -2.64 -4.75 1.17
CA ALA A 119 -1.58 -4.13 0.36
C ALA A 119 -1.89 -2.67 -0.02
N ASN A 120 -3.14 -2.24 0.13
CA ASN A 120 -3.58 -0.86 -0.11
C ASN A 120 -3.36 -0.01 1.15
N LYS A 121 -2.16 0.55 1.29
CA LYS A 121 -1.78 1.36 2.47
C LYS A 121 -2.63 2.62 2.63
N GLU A 122 -3.12 3.18 1.52
CA GLU A 122 -3.94 4.38 1.53
C GLU A 122 -5.22 4.20 2.35
N THR A 123 -5.73 2.97 2.47
CA THR A 123 -6.86 2.62 3.34
C THR A 123 -6.57 2.97 4.82
N LEU A 124 -5.39 2.64 5.35
CA LEU A 124 -5.02 2.97 6.73
C LEU A 124 -4.50 4.40 6.88
N VAL A 125 -3.87 4.95 5.85
CA VAL A 125 -3.42 6.35 5.85
C VAL A 125 -4.60 7.28 5.98
N CYS A 126 -5.66 7.06 5.20
CA CYS A 126 -6.80 7.98 5.11
C CYS A 126 -7.89 7.72 6.16
N ALA A 127 -8.14 6.45 6.49
CA ALA A 127 -9.26 6.04 7.35
C ALA A 127 -8.85 5.02 8.42
N GLY A 128 -7.58 4.98 8.81
CA GLY A 128 -7.05 3.91 9.66
C GLY A 128 -7.76 3.75 10.99
N GLU A 129 -8.15 4.85 11.66
CA GLU A 129 -8.91 4.78 12.91
C GLU A 129 -10.25 4.07 12.72
N LEU A 130 -10.98 4.43 11.67
CA LEU A 130 -12.26 3.84 11.32
C LEU A 130 -12.11 2.36 10.92
N VAL A 131 -11.12 2.05 10.08
CA VAL A 131 -10.86 0.69 9.59
C VAL A 131 -10.45 -0.25 10.73
N MET A 132 -9.52 0.18 11.60
CA MET A 132 -9.05 -0.64 12.73
C MET A 132 -10.13 -0.81 13.80
N ALA A 133 -10.96 0.21 14.05
CA ALA A 133 -12.10 0.10 14.93
C ALA A 133 -13.15 -0.91 14.41
N GLU A 134 -13.46 -0.87 13.12
CA GLU A 134 -14.36 -1.82 12.48
C GLU A 134 -13.81 -3.24 12.48
N ALA A 135 -12.52 -3.41 12.19
CA ALA A 135 -11.86 -4.72 12.23
C ALA A 135 -11.92 -5.33 13.64
N LYS A 136 -11.66 -4.53 14.66
CA LYS A 136 -11.78 -4.94 16.07
C LYS A 136 -13.20 -5.31 16.44
N HIS A 137 -14.19 -4.51 16.01
CA HIS A 137 -15.62 -4.76 16.27
C HIS A 137 -16.08 -6.08 15.64
N CYS A 138 -15.67 -6.35 14.40
CA CYS A 138 -16.03 -7.57 13.67
C CYS A 138 -15.15 -8.78 14.01
N GLY A 139 -14.09 -8.62 14.81
CA GLY A 139 -13.10 -9.68 15.05
C GLY A 139 -12.34 -10.11 13.80
N THR A 140 -12.21 -9.21 12.82
CA THR A 140 -11.56 -9.48 11.53
C THR A 140 -10.06 -9.23 11.65
N GLU A 141 -9.27 -10.18 11.14
CA GLU A 141 -7.82 -10.09 11.12
C GLU A 141 -7.34 -9.33 9.90
N ILE A 142 -6.54 -8.27 10.12
CA ILE A 142 -5.84 -7.53 9.07
C ILE A 142 -4.36 -7.90 9.13
N ILE A 143 -3.84 -8.52 8.06
CA ILE A 143 -2.43 -8.89 7.95
C ILE A 143 -1.78 -8.02 6.87
N PRO A 144 -0.72 -7.27 7.21
CA PRO A 144 -0.07 -6.38 6.26
C PRO A 144 0.67 -7.15 5.16
N VAL A 145 0.53 -6.67 3.94
CA VAL A 145 1.26 -7.14 2.75
C VAL A 145 2.41 -6.19 2.42
N ASP A 146 2.32 -4.90 2.81
CA ASP A 146 3.46 -4.00 2.67
C ASP A 146 4.68 -4.57 3.40
N SER A 147 5.85 -4.60 2.74
CA SER A 147 7.02 -5.36 3.19
C SER A 147 7.51 -4.93 4.58
N GLU A 148 7.53 -3.65 4.84
CA GLU A 148 7.97 -3.07 6.11
C GLU A 148 7.00 -3.41 7.24
N HIS A 149 5.71 -3.31 6.98
CA HIS A 149 4.67 -3.64 7.97
C HIS A 149 4.60 -5.15 8.20
N SER A 150 4.70 -5.96 7.17
CA SER A 150 4.82 -7.41 7.31
C SER A 150 6.04 -7.80 8.17
N ALA A 151 7.16 -7.10 8.00
CA ALA A 151 8.36 -7.31 8.80
C ALA A 151 8.12 -7.02 10.28
N ILE A 152 7.48 -5.90 10.58
CA ILE A 152 7.11 -5.54 11.96
C ILE A 152 6.12 -6.55 12.54
N TYR A 153 5.08 -6.92 11.78
CA TYR A 153 4.14 -7.95 12.17
C TYR A 153 4.85 -9.24 12.58
N GLN A 154 5.86 -9.67 11.79
CA GLN A 154 6.67 -10.84 12.09
C GLN A 154 7.56 -10.68 13.33
N CYS A 155 8.15 -9.50 13.55
CA CYS A 155 8.93 -9.22 14.75
C CYS A 155 8.08 -9.21 16.03
N LEU A 156 6.78 -8.92 15.90
CA LEU A 156 5.82 -8.87 17.01
C LEU A 156 5.11 -10.22 17.25
N MET A 157 5.38 -11.26 16.45
CA MET A 157 4.83 -12.58 16.71
C MET A 157 5.33 -13.10 18.06
N GLY A 158 4.39 -13.39 18.98
CA GLY A 158 4.70 -13.83 20.32
C GLY A 158 4.91 -12.70 21.34
N ASN A 159 4.79 -11.44 20.91
CA ASN A 159 4.72 -10.31 21.85
C ASN A 159 3.39 -10.32 22.61
N HIS A 160 3.42 -10.04 23.91
CA HIS A 160 2.26 -10.15 24.77
C HIS A 160 1.57 -8.79 25.01
N SER A 161 2.29 -7.69 24.82
CA SER A 161 1.82 -6.36 25.15
C SER A 161 2.49 -5.29 24.28
N LYS A 162 1.75 -4.25 23.88
CA LYS A 162 2.30 -3.12 23.16
C LYS A 162 3.23 -2.25 24.02
N GLU A 163 3.10 -2.29 25.34
CA GLU A 163 3.97 -1.60 26.29
C GLU A 163 5.40 -2.14 26.26
N GLU A 164 5.62 -3.35 25.74
CA GLU A 164 6.96 -3.91 25.52
C GLU A 164 7.67 -3.26 24.32
N ILE A 165 6.93 -2.60 23.45
CA ILE A 165 7.47 -1.94 22.25
C ILE A 165 7.99 -0.56 22.65
N LYS A 166 9.30 -0.35 22.56
CA LYS A 166 9.90 0.97 22.72
C LYS A 166 9.70 1.83 21.48
N ARG A 167 9.96 1.26 20.28
CA ARG A 167 9.70 1.89 18.99
C ARG A 167 9.76 0.90 17.84
N ILE A 168 9.12 1.27 16.76
CA ILE A 168 9.26 0.66 15.43
C ILE A 168 10.29 1.45 14.63
N ILE A 169 11.14 0.76 13.86
CA ILE A 169 12.14 1.36 12.97
C ILE A 169 11.86 0.89 11.56
N LEU A 170 11.19 1.74 10.79
CA LEU A 170 10.90 1.50 9.37
C LEU A 170 12.18 1.72 8.55
N THR A 171 12.53 0.75 7.71
CA THR A 171 13.64 0.90 6.76
C THR A 171 13.12 1.41 5.42
N CYS A 172 13.98 2.09 4.65
CA CYS A 172 13.73 2.40 3.25
C CYS A 172 15.03 2.47 2.45
N SER A 173 14.93 2.26 1.14
CA SER A 173 16.11 2.36 0.25
C SER A 173 16.63 3.80 0.10
N GLY A 174 15.82 4.80 0.46
CA GLY A 174 16.10 6.22 0.19
C GLY A 174 15.83 6.64 -1.26
N GLY A 175 15.28 5.74 -2.08
CA GLY A 175 14.93 6.01 -3.46
C GLY A 175 16.13 6.20 -4.40
N PRO A 176 15.87 6.62 -5.67
CA PRO A 176 16.90 6.82 -6.67
C PRO A 176 17.82 8.00 -6.37
N PHE A 177 17.37 8.96 -5.59
CA PHE A 177 18.06 10.23 -5.35
C PHE A 177 18.78 10.30 -3.99
N TYR A 178 18.96 9.16 -3.32
CA TYR A 178 19.67 9.12 -2.05
C TYR A 178 21.05 9.80 -2.12
N GLY A 179 21.31 10.71 -1.17
CA GLY A 179 22.56 11.47 -1.09
C GLY A 179 22.61 12.74 -1.95
N MET A 180 21.62 12.97 -2.81
CA MET A 180 21.50 14.22 -3.56
C MET A 180 20.98 15.35 -2.66
N LYS A 181 21.45 16.58 -2.94
CA LYS A 181 21.02 17.79 -2.26
C LYS A 181 19.90 18.50 -3.05
N LYS A 182 19.19 19.39 -2.37
CA LYS A 182 18.03 20.11 -2.91
C LYS A 182 18.30 20.76 -4.27
N GLU A 183 19.47 21.37 -4.45
CA GLU A 183 19.86 22.05 -5.68
C GLU A 183 19.96 21.09 -6.86
N GLN A 184 20.48 19.88 -6.62
CA GLN A 184 20.62 18.84 -7.62
C GLN A 184 19.26 18.25 -8.03
N LEU A 185 18.32 18.19 -7.08
CA LEU A 185 16.98 17.64 -7.29
C LEU A 185 16.06 18.55 -8.13
N GLN A 186 16.41 19.82 -8.31
CA GLN A 186 15.64 20.75 -9.15
C GLN A 186 15.63 20.38 -10.63
N THR A 187 16.64 19.64 -11.10
CA THR A 187 16.85 19.33 -12.52
C THR A 187 16.62 17.85 -12.85
N VAL A 188 16.20 17.03 -11.87
CA VAL A 188 15.96 15.60 -12.11
C VAL A 188 14.75 15.37 -13.00
N THR A 189 14.87 14.38 -13.87
CA THR A 189 13.81 14.02 -14.79
C THR A 189 12.90 12.92 -14.24
N LYS A 190 11.72 12.78 -14.82
CA LYS A 190 10.82 11.65 -14.56
C LYS A 190 11.53 10.30 -14.81
N ALA A 191 12.35 10.21 -15.86
CA ALA A 191 13.09 8.99 -16.16
C ALA A 191 14.09 8.63 -15.06
N ASP A 192 14.72 9.61 -14.42
CA ASP A 192 15.61 9.39 -13.28
C ASP A 192 14.84 8.96 -12.05
N ALA A 193 13.70 9.61 -11.76
CA ALA A 193 12.86 9.30 -10.62
C ALA A 193 12.24 7.89 -10.68
N LEU A 194 12.01 7.35 -11.88
CA LEU A 194 11.47 6.01 -12.09
C LEU A 194 12.52 4.88 -11.97
N ARG A 195 13.80 5.20 -11.74
CA ARG A 195 14.88 4.20 -11.57
C ARG A 195 15.06 3.79 -10.11
N HIS A 196 14.09 3.03 -9.56
CA HIS A 196 14.24 2.53 -8.20
C HIS A 196 15.41 1.53 -8.10
N PRO A 197 16.28 1.62 -7.05
CA PRO A 197 17.52 0.81 -6.98
C PRO A 197 17.27 -0.69 -6.82
N ASN A 198 16.24 -1.11 -6.07
CA ASN A 198 16.06 -2.50 -5.65
C ASN A 198 14.75 -3.12 -6.12
N TRP A 199 13.68 -2.33 -6.29
CA TRP A 199 12.33 -2.82 -6.54
C TRP A 199 11.82 -2.45 -7.94
N LYS A 200 11.11 -3.38 -8.57
CA LYS A 200 10.35 -3.12 -9.81
C LYS A 200 8.88 -2.91 -9.44
N MET A 201 8.46 -1.66 -9.37
CA MET A 201 7.15 -1.25 -8.88
C MET A 201 6.37 -0.45 -9.93
N GLY A 202 5.11 -0.15 -9.62
CA GLY A 202 4.31 0.77 -10.40
C GLY A 202 4.85 2.21 -10.37
N PRO A 203 4.53 3.05 -11.36
CA PRO A 203 5.10 4.39 -11.46
C PRO A 203 4.75 5.29 -10.27
N LYS A 204 3.51 5.26 -9.75
CA LYS A 204 3.09 6.09 -8.60
C LYS A 204 3.96 5.84 -7.37
N ILE A 205 4.05 4.59 -6.91
CA ILE A 205 4.83 4.24 -5.72
C ILE A 205 6.33 4.49 -5.93
N THR A 206 6.84 4.38 -7.16
CA THR A 206 8.25 4.68 -7.45
C THR A 206 8.56 6.16 -7.26
N ILE A 207 7.65 7.07 -7.67
CA ILE A 207 7.78 8.51 -7.41
C ILE A 207 7.62 8.80 -5.91
N ASP A 208 6.70 8.14 -5.21
CA ASP A 208 6.56 8.26 -3.75
C ASP A 208 7.84 7.84 -3.01
N CYS A 209 8.53 6.80 -3.49
CA CYS A 209 9.85 6.41 -2.96
C CYS A 209 10.92 7.48 -3.25
N ALA A 210 10.90 8.07 -4.46
CA ALA A 210 11.85 9.12 -4.84
C ALA A 210 11.70 10.38 -3.99
N THR A 211 10.49 10.74 -3.57
CA THR A 211 10.18 11.89 -2.71
C THR A 211 10.23 11.59 -1.22
N LEU A 212 10.40 10.33 -0.82
CA LEU A 212 10.18 9.79 0.53
C LEU A 212 8.72 9.92 1.05
N MET A 213 7.77 10.28 0.20
CA MET A 213 6.35 10.26 0.55
C MET A 213 5.89 8.84 0.88
N ASN A 214 6.34 7.83 0.13
CA ASN A 214 6.00 6.43 0.43
C ASN A 214 6.31 6.09 1.89
N LYS A 215 7.50 6.48 2.38
CA LYS A 215 7.88 6.24 3.78
C LYS A 215 7.04 7.08 4.75
N GLY A 216 6.62 8.27 4.34
CA GLY A 216 5.66 9.08 5.11
C GLY A 216 4.29 8.39 5.26
N LEU A 217 3.76 7.82 4.18
CA LEU A 217 2.52 7.04 4.21
C LEU A 217 2.66 5.80 5.11
N GLU A 218 3.79 5.12 5.03
CA GLU A 218 4.09 3.95 5.85
C GLU A 218 4.24 4.26 7.35
N VAL A 219 4.74 5.44 7.71
CA VAL A 219 4.74 5.91 9.12
C VAL A 219 3.30 5.99 9.64
N ILE A 220 2.38 6.56 8.87
CA ILE A 220 0.97 6.67 9.26
C ILE A 220 0.33 5.28 9.34
N GLU A 221 0.56 4.42 8.36
CA GLU A 221 0.07 3.04 8.35
C GLU A 221 0.54 2.27 9.60
N ALA A 222 1.83 2.36 9.97
CA ALA A 222 2.38 1.72 11.15
C ALA A 222 1.72 2.21 12.45
N MET A 223 1.51 3.52 12.59
CA MET A 223 0.80 4.09 13.73
C MET A 223 -0.60 3.48 13.89
N ARG A 224 -1.33 3.32 12.79
CA ARG A 224 -2.70 2.79 12.80
C ARG A 224 -2.74 1.28 13.03
N LEU A 225 -1.88 0.55 12.33
CA LEU A 225 -1.88 -0.92 12.36
C LEU A 225 -1.42 -1.48 13.71
N TYR A 226 -0.45 -0.81 14.36
CA TYR A 226 0.14 -1.26 15.63
C TYR A 226 -0.34 -0.44 16.84
N ASP A 227 -1.24 0.52 16.64
CA ASP A 227 -1.76 1.41 17.67
C ASP A 227 -0.63 2.08 18.49
N LEU A 228 0.32 2.70 17.78
CA LEU A 228 1.48 3.38 18.35
C LEU A 228 1.44 4.88 18.06
N PRO A 229 1.93 5.73 18.99
CA PRO A 229 2.06 7.17 18.73
C PRO A 229 3.21 7.43 17.74
N LEU A 230 3.15 8.60 17.08
CA LEU A 230 4.12 9.01 16.06
C LEU A 230 5.58 8.99 16.57
N GLU A 231 5.78 9.32 17.83
CA GLU A 231 7.09 9.39 18.47
C GLU A 231 7.76 8.01 18.62
N GLN A 232 6.97 6.93 18.52
CA GLN A 232 7.47 5.55 18.52
C GLN A 232 7.68 4.95 17.12
N VAL A 233 7.55 5.76 16.06
CA VAL A 233 7.78 5.29 14.68
C VAL A 233 8.93 6.09 14.06
N ASP A 234 10.10 5.47 13.98
CA ASP A 234 11.29 6.02 13.36
C ASP A 234 11.50 5.52 11.93
N VAL A 235 12.33 6.24 11.17
CA VAL A 235 12.71 5.90 9.81
C VAL A 235 14.22 5.90 9.67
N VAL A 236 14.75 4.85 9.03
CA VAL A 236 16.18 4.76 8.66
C VAL A 236 16.32 4.38 7.19
N ILE A 237 17.33 4.95 6.55
CA ILE A 237 17.75 4.53 5.21
C ILE A 237 18.56 3.24 5.32
N HIS A 238 18.16 2.22 4.56
CA HIS A 238 18.86 0.96 4.42
C HIS A 238 18.92 0.60 2.93
N ARG A 239 20.03 0.95 2.28
CA ARG A 239 20.18 0.88 0.81
C ARG A 239 20.02 -0.52 0.23
N GLN A 240 20.40 -1.54 0.97
CA GLN A 240 20.40 -2.93 0.49
C GLN A 240 18.99 -3.54 0.45
N SER A 241 18.02 -2.97 1.19
CA SER A 241 16.64 -3.50 1.33
C SER A 241 16.58 -4.98 1.73
N ILE A 242 17.51 -5.43 2.57
CA ILE A 242 17.58 -6.79 3.12
C ILE A 242 16.87 -6.85 4.47
N VAL A 243 17.13 -5.86 5.34
CA VAL A 243 16.34 -5.65 6.56
C VAL A 243 15.10 -4.86 6.16
N HIS A 244 13.94 -5.49 6.27
CA HIS A 244 12.68 -4.87 5.83
C HIS A 244 12.08 -3.94 6.88
N SER A 245 12.27 -4.19 8.17
CA SER A 245 12.04 -3.27 9.31
C SER A 245 12.45 -3.94 10.62
N MET A 246 12.42 -3.17 11.71
CA MET A 246 12.87 -3.60 13.04
C MET A 246 11.91 -3.11 14.12
N VAL A 247 11.91 -3.83 15.24
CA VAL A 247 11.24 -3.42 16.49
C VAL A 247 12.27 -3.37 17.59
N GLU A 248 12.41 -2.24 18.27
CA GLU A 248 13.19 -2.09 19.50
C GLU A 248 12.24 -2.25 20.70
N PHE A 249 12.58 -3.16 21.61
CA PHE A 249 11.83 -3.43 22.82
C PHE A 249 12.35 -2.61 23.99
N THR A 250 11.58 -2.56 25.09
CA THR A 250 11.89 -1.78 26.29
C THR A 250 13.14 -2.27 27.02
N ASP A 251 13.49 -3.55 26.86
CA ASP A 251 14.73 -4.15 27.39
C ASP A 251 16.00 -3.80 26.59
N GLY A 252 15.82 -3.10 25.46
CA GLY A 252 16.90 -2.71 24.53
C GLY A 252 17.18 -3.74 23.43
N ALA A 253 16.48 -4.88 23.40
CA ALA A 253 16.60 -5.81 22.30
C ALA A 253 16.03 -5.21 21.01
N VAL A 254 16.67 -5.49 19.88
CA VAL A 254 16.16 -5.11 18.54
C VAL A 254 15.93 -6.36 17.72
N MET A 255 14.69 -6.61 17.32
CA MET A 255 14.35 -7.69 16.41
C MET A 255 14.18 -7.14 14.99
N ALA A 256 14.74 -7.83 14.01
CA ALA A 256 14.69 -7.43 12.59
C ALA A 256 14.22 -8.61 11.74
N GLN A 257 13.30 -8.34 10.81
CA GLN A 257 12.99 -9.32 9.78
C GLN A 257 13.86 -9.04 8.55
N MET A 258 14.49 -10.08 8.04
CA MET A 258 15.36 -10.04 6.87
C MET A 258 14.83 -10.98 5.79
N GLY A 259 15.04 -10.60 4.53
CA GLY A 259 14.65 -11.43 3.39
C GLY A 259 15.11 -10.85 2.06
N SER A 260 14.99 -11.64 1.00
CA SER A 260 15.12 -11.14 -0.37
C SER A 260 14.01 -10.10 -0.65
N PRO A 261 14.27 -9.06 -1.45
CA PRO A 261 13.27 -8.03 -1.78
C PRO A 261 12.23 -8.57 -2.78
N ASP A 262 11.30 -9.38 -2.28
CA ASP A 262 10.25 -10.03 -3.07
C ASP A 262 8.91 -9.99 -2.33
N MET A 263 7.90 -9.37 -2.93
CA MET A 263 6.58 -9.21 -2.33
C MET A 263 5.82 -10.53 -2.14
N ARG A 264 6.23 -11.62 -2.80
CA ARG A 264 5.62 -12.93 -2.59
C ARG A 264 5.78 -13.44 -1.16
N LEU A 265 6.87 -13.04 -0.47
CA LEU A 265 7.07 -13.38 0.96
C LEU A 265 5.96 -12.81 1.86
N PRO A 266 5.71 -11.50 1.92
CA PRO A 266 4.64 -10.95 2.75
C PRO A 266 3.24 -11.34 2.25
N ILE A 267 3.04 -11.45 0.93
CA ILE A 267 1.77 -11.92 0.36
C ILE A 267 1.45 -13.35 0.86
N GLN A 268 2.41 -14.27 0.76
CA GLN A 268 2.21 -15.63 1.23
C GLN A 268 1.93 -15.67 2.72
N LEU A 269 2.68 -14.91 3.53
CA LEU A 269 2.43 -14.84 4.96
C LEU A 269 1.00 -14.36 5.27
N ALA A 270 0.51 -13.32 4.59
CA ALA A 270 -0.86 -12.85 4.78
C ALA A 270 -1.91 -13.92 4.45
N MET A 271 -1.62 -14.79 3.51
CA MET A 271 -2.48 -15.90 3.11
C MET A 271 -2.36 -17.11 4.02
N THR A 272 -1.20 -17.40 4.59
CA THR A 272 -0.94 -18.67 5.31
C THR A 272 -0.86 -18.53 6.83
N TYR A 273 -0.76 -17.30 7.34
CA TYR A 273 -0.63 -17.06 8.78
C TYR A 273 -1.70 -17.84 9.59
N PRO A 274 -1.32 -18.49 10.71
CA PRO A 274 -0.02 -18.42 11.39
C PRO A 274 1.05 -19.38 10.81
N GLU A 275 0.74 -20.16 9.80
CA GLU A 275 1.67 -21.16 9.25
C GLU A 275 2.71 -20.50 8.32
N ARG A 276 3.94 -21.04 8.35
CA ARG A 276 4.95 -20.75 7.34
C ARG A 276 5.05 -21.91 6.36
N LYS A 277 4.99 -21.61 5.07
CA LYS A 277 5.10 -22.59 3.97
C LYS A 277 6.25 -22.21 3.06
N GLU A 278 6.74 -23.17 2.28
CA GLU A 278 7.74 -22.92 1.25
C GLU A 278 7.20 -21.87 0.27
N CYS A 279 8.02 -20.86 -0.02
CA CYS A 279 7.68 -19.76 -0.90
C CYS A 279 8.57 -19.82 -2.16
N PRO A 280 8.04 -19.57 -3.36
CA PRO A 280 8.80 -19.67 -4.61
C PRO A 280 9.69 -18.43 -4.83
N VAL A 281 10.54 -18.12 -3.85
CA VAL A 281 11.48 -16.99 -3.87
C VAL A 281 12.87 -17.51 -3.50
N ASP A 282 13.90 -16.84 -4.03
CA ASP A 282 15.28 -17.17 -3.70
C ASP A 282 15.56 -16.86 -2.22
N ALA A 283 16.17 -17.81 -1.52
CA ALA A 283 16.58 -17.64 -0.14
C ALA A 283 17.65 -16.53 -0.03
N LEU A 284 17.58 -15.75 1.05
CA LEU A 284 18.62 -14.79 1.36
C LEU A 284 19.93 -15.51 1.72
N ASP A 285 20.98 -15.27 0.94
CA ASP A 285 22.32 -15.74 1.25
C ASP A 285 23.13 -14.66 1.98
N LEU A 286 23.31 -14.84 3.28
CA LEU A 286 24.06 -13.91 4.13
C LEU A 286 25.56 -13.86 3.79
N LEU A 287 26.12 -14.90 3.14
CA LEU A 287 27.54 -14.90 2.75
C LEU A 287 27.80 -13.97 1.57
N THR A 288 26.80 -13.74 0.73
CA THR A 288 26.88 -12.76 -0.37
C THR A 288 26.57 -11.33 0.09
N CYS A 289 25.99 -11.17 1.28
CA CYS A 289 25.66 -9.90 1.86
C CYS A 289 26.87 -9.34 2.63
N SER A 290 27.71 -8.55 1.96
CA SER A 290 28.97 -8.06 2.53
C SER A 290 28.83 -7.10 3.70
N SER A 291 27.76 -6.28 3.71
CA SER A 291 27.49 -5.31 4.79
C SER A 291 26.02 -4.85 4.78
N LEU A 292 25.54 -4.49 5.96
CA LEU A 292 24.26 -3.80 6.15
C LEU A 292 24.56 -2.38 6.63
N THR A 293 24.04 -1.38 5.93
CA THR A 293 24.29 0.03 6.23
C THR A 293 23.00 0.75 6.59
N PHE A 294 23.10 1.65 7.57
CA PHE A 294 21.97 2.45 8.01
C PHE A 294 22.38 3.92 8.08
N ALA A 295 21.45 4.82 7.71
CA ALA A 295 21.64 6.26 7.75
C ALA A 295 20.33 6.97 8.11
N ALA A 296 20.43 8.22 8.56
CA ALA A 296 19.26 9.06 8.76
C ALA A 296 18.70 9.55 7.42
N PRO A 297 17.37 9.70 7.28
CA PRO A 297 16.78 10.35 6.11
C PRO A 297 17.09 11.86 6.10
N ASP A 298 17.38 12.42 4.93
CA ASP A 298 17.56 13.87 4.75
C ASP A 298 16.19 14.53 4.52
N MET A 299 15.55 14.97 5.62
CA MET A 299 14.22 15.59 5.56
C MET A 299 14.22 17.01 4.97
N GLU A 300 15.39 17.64 4.83
CA GLU A 300 15.52 18.93 4.16
C GLU A 300 15.51 18.77 2.63
N ALA A 301 16.28 17.81 2.12
CA ALA A 301 16.26 17.47 0.71
C ALA A 301 14.96 16.77 0.27
N PHE A 302 14.33 16.00 1.16
CA PHE A 302 13.09 15.23 0.88
C PHE A 302 11.97 15.60 1.87
N PRO A 303 11.36 16.78 1.72
CA PRO A 303 10.44 17.34 2.72
C PRO A 303 9.09 16.60 2.79
N CYS A 304 8.74 15.74 1.83
CA CYS A 304 7.49 14.97 1.86
C CYS A 304 7.37 14.06 3.09
N LEU A 305 8.49 13.49 3.58
CA LEU A 305 8.47 12.69 4.81
C LEU A 305 8.12 13.55 6.05
N ALA A 306 8.68 14.75 6.14
CA ALA A 306 8.35 15.69 7.22
C ALA A 306 6.88 16.14 7.15
N LEU A 307 6.37 16.43 5.96
CA LEU A 307 4.97 16.79 5.73
C LEU A 307 4.02 15.66 6.17
N ALA A 308 4.32 14.42 5.80
CA ALA A 308 3.52 13.27 6.20
C ALA A 308 3.50 13.09 7.73
N ARG A 309 4.64 13.24 8.41
CA ARG A 309 4.70 13.22 9.89
C ARG A 309 3.90 14.37 10.51
N GLN A 310 3.89 15.55 9.89
CA GLN A 310 3.06 16.67 10.35
C GLN A 310 1.57 16.34 10.22
N CYS A 311 1.13 15.81 9.08
CA CYS A 311 -0.25 15.37 8.87
C CYS A 311 -0.65 14.25 9.85
N ALA A 312 0.26 13.28 10.09
CA ALA A 312 0.06 12.22 11.08
C ALA A 312 -0.19 12.78 12.49
N LYS A 313 0.61 13.77 12.88
CA LYS A 313 0.47 14.45 14.19
C LYS A 313 -0.83 15.24 14.30
N GLN A 314 -1.27 15.87 13.22
CA GLN A 314 -2.51 16.61 13.16
C GLN A 314 -3.74 15.70 13.20
N GLY A 315 -3.66 14.53 12.52
CA GLY A 315 -4.76 13.58 12.42
C GLY A 315 -5.92 14.06 11.57
N GLY A 316 -7.11 13.52 11.83
CA GLY A 316 -8.36 13.92 11.17
C GLY A 316 -8.27 13.92 9.65
N THR A 317 -8.82 14.95 9.00
CA THR A 317 -8.82 15.08 7.53
C THR A 317 -7.45 15.45 6.93
N ALA A 318 -6.40 15.70 7.73
CA ALA A 318 -5.08 16.05 7.20
C ALA A 318 -4.45 14.91 6.39
N CYS A 319 -4.58 13.66 6.86
CA CYS A 319 -4.02 12.50 6.16
C CYS A 319 -4.73 12.19 4.83
N PRO A 320 -6.07 12.10 4.73
CA PRO A 320 -6.74 11.92 3.44
C PRO A 320 -6.51 13.09 2.48
N ALA A 321 -6.45 14.33 2.97
CA ALA A 321 -6.12 15.49 2.14
C ALA A 321 -4.70 15.38 1.57
N MET A 322 -3.71 14.99 2.38
CA MET A 322 -2.34 14.78 1.94
C MET A 322 -2.26 13.66 0.89
N ASN A 323 -2.94 12.54 1.13
CA ASN A 323 -2.93 11.42 0.18
C ASN A 323 -3.54 11.82 -1.16
N GLY A 324 -4.74 12.43 -1.17
CA GLY A 324 -5.41 12.85 -2.40
C GLY A 324 -4.58 13.89 -3.17
N ALA A 325 -3.99 14.86 -2.47
CA ALA A 325 -3.10 15.83 -3.07
C ALA A 325 -1.84 15.19 -3.68
N ASN A 326 -1.23 14.23 -2.97
CA ASN A 326 -0.05 13.51 -3.44
C ASN A 326 -0.35 12.69 -4.69
N GLU A 327 -1.43 11.93 -4.72
CA GLU A 327 -1.82 11.15 -5.91
C GLU A 327 -2.02 12.04 -7.13
N GLU A 328 -2.67 13.19 -6.98
CA GLU A 328 -2.90 14.13 -8.08
C GLU A 328 -1.58 14.81 -8.52
N ALA A 329 -0.74 15.25 -7.58
CA ALA A 329 0.56 15.86 -7.90
C ALA A 329 1.49 14.87 -8.61
N VAL A 330 1.54 13.62 -8.15
CA VAL A 330 2.32 12.55 -8.81
C VAL A 330 1.78 12.27 -10.21
N ALA A 331 0.45 12.26 -10.41
CA ALA A 331 -0.13 12.09 -11.75
C ALA A 331 0.27 13.24 -12.70
N LEU A 332 0.29 14.48 -12.22
CA LEU A 332 0.77 15.64 -12.99
C LEU A 332 2.27 15.54 -13.32
N TYR A 333 3.09 15.09 -12.36
CA TYR A 333 4.52 14.88 -12.59
C TYR A 333 4.78 13.77 -13.63
N LEU A 334 4.05 12.65 -13.55
CA LEU A 334 4.14 11.57 -14.52
C LEU A 334 3.67 11.99 -15.92
N ALA A 335 2.79 12.99 -16.01
CA ALA A 335 2.33 13.60 -17.25
C ALA A 335 3.23 14.75 -17.75
N ASP A 336 4.41 14.96 -17.14
CA ASP A 336 5.37 16.05 -17.45
C ASP A 336 4.78 17.47 -17.35
N LYS A 337 3.80 17.68 -16.45
CA LYS A 337 3.13 18.99 -16.26
C LYS A 337 3.75 19.82 -15.13
N ILE A 338 4.52 19.21 -14.26
CA ILE A 338 5.15 19.84 -13.10
C ILE A 338 6.54 19.27 -12.87
N GLY A 339 7.42 19.99 -12.15
CA GLY A 339 8.73 19.55 -11.73
C GLY A 339 8.70 18.66 -10.48
N PHE A 340 9.86 18.10 -10.12
CA PHE A 340 9.97 17.17 -8.99
C PHE A 340 9.60 17.81 -7.64
N TYR A 341 10.11 19.03 -7.37
CA TYR A 341 9.81 19.74 -6.14
C TYR A 341 8.39 20.32 -6.08
N ASP A 342 7.76 20.54 -7.24
CA ASP A 342 6.38 21.02 -7.29
C ASP A 342 5.43 20.02 -6.62
N ILE A 343 5.79 18.72 -6.57
CA ILE A 343 5.01 17.69 -5.85
C ILE A 343 4.82 18.12 -4.39
N TYR A 344 5.92 18.40 -3.66
CA TYR A 344 5.83 18.84 -2.26
C TYR A 344 5.05 20.15 -2.10
N ASP A 345 5.34 21.13 -2.93
CA ASP A 345 4.71 22.47 -2.85
C ASP A 345 3.20 22.39 -3.07
N LEU A 346 2.75 21.60 -4.05
CA LEU A 346 1.34 21.39 -4.34
C LEU A 346 0.63 20.63 -3.22
N VAL A 347 1.26 19.57 -2.71
CA VAL A 347 0.68 18.76 -1.61
C VAL A 347 0.56 19.62 -0.35
N SER A 348 1.59 20.36 0.02
CA SER A 348 1.59 21.23 1.19
C SER A 348 0.52 22.32 1.10
N LYS A 349 0.39 22.97 -0.07
CA LYS A 349 -0.66 23.98 -0.31
C LYS A 349 -2.06 23.39 -0.25
N ALA A 350 -2.26 22.21 -0.82
CA ALA A 350 -3.56 21.56 -0.85
C ALA A 350 -4.00 21.11 0.56
N VAL A 351 -3.11 20.55 1.37
CA VAL A 351 -3.41 20.18 2.77
C VAL A 351 -3.89 21.39 3.57
N ASN A 352 -3.22 22.54 3.39
CA ASN A 352 -3.60 23.78 4.09
C ASN A 352 -4.91 24.40 3.57
N ALA A 353 -5.35 24.05 2.36
CA ALA A 353 -6.56 24.60 1.75
C ALA A 353 -7.83 23.78 2.06
N VAL A 354 -7.68 22.53 2.48
CA VAL A 354 -8.81 21.66 2.83
C VAL A 354 -9.26 21.93 4.26
N PRO A 355 -10.59 22.06 4.53
CA PRO A 355 -11.10 22.20 5.88
C PRO A 355 -10.68 21.06 6.80
N PHE A 356 -10.19 21.39 7.99
CA PHE A 356 -9.78 20.38 8.97
C PHE A 356 -10.97 19.93 9.81
N ILE A 357 -11.16 18.60 9.89
CA ILE A 357 -12.14 17.92 10.75
C ILE A 357 -11.37 16.89 11.59
N ALA A 358 -11.45 17.01 12.91
CA ALA A 358 -10.65 16.19 13.83
C ALA A 358 -11.09 14.70 13.87
N ASN A 359 -12.40 14.46 13.85
CA ASN A 359 -12.99 13.12 13.89
C ASN A 359 -13.93 12.95 12.67
N PRO A 360 -13.38 12.77 11.47
CA PRO A 360 -14.18 12.74 10.26
C PRO A 360 -14.94 11.41 10.12
N THR A 361 -16.14 11.51 9.59
CA THR A 361 -16.90 10.37 9.05
C THR A 361 -16.29 9.87 7.75
N LEU A 362 -16.73 8.71 7.27
CA LEU A 362 -16.27 8.18 5.98
C LEU A 362 -16.49 9.16 4.82
N ASP A 363 -17.66 9.80 4.77
CA ASP A 363 -18.00 10.75 3.71
C ASP A 363 -17.12 12.00 3.78
N GLU A 364 -16.81 12.48 4.97
CA GLU A 364 -15.89 13.62 5.16
C GLU A 364 -14.45 13.28 4.79
N ILE A 365 -13.99 12.04 5.01
CA ILE A 365 -12.71 11.53 4.54
C ILE A 365 -12.65 11.54 3.00
N LEU A 366 -13.68 11.02 2.35
CA LEU A 366 -13.78 10.98 0.88
C LEU A 366 -13.86 12.40 0.28
N GLU A 367 -14.60 13.29 0.91
CA GLU A 367 -14.68 14.69 0.47
C GLU A 367 -13.35 15.43 0.66
N ALA A 368 -12.61 15.18 1.75
CA ALA A 368 -11.29 15.76 1.98
C ALA A 368 -10.27 15.35 0.90
N ASP A 369 -10.24 14.06 0.52
CA ASP A 369 -9.42 13.56 -0.59
C ASP A 369 -9.79 14.27 -1.91
N LYS A 370 -11.07 14.37 -2.22
CA LYS A 370 -11.56 15.03 -3.44
C LYS A 370 -11.20 16.51 -3.48
N LEU A 371 -11.45 17.25 -2.40
CA LEU A 371 -11.13 18.69 -2.31
C LEU A 371 -9.63 18.94 -2.46
N ALA A 372 -8.78 18.05 -1.90
CA ALA A 372 -7.35 18.16 -2.04
C ALA A 372 -6.89 17.96 -3.49
N ARG A 373 -7.43 16.98 -4.21
CA ARG A 373 -7.19 16.81 -5.66
C ARG A 373 -7.61 18.03 -6.47
N GLU A 374 -8.77 18.59 -6.19
CA GLU A 374 -9.25 19.82 -6.84
C GLU A 374 -8.34 21.02 -6.56
N ALA A 375 -7.85 21.14 -5.31
CA ALA A 375 -6.90 22.18 -4.94
C ALA A 375 -5.59 22.10 -5.73
N VAL A 376 -5.01 20.88 -5.87
CA VAL A 376 -3.82 20.64 -6.68
C VAL A 376 -4.06 21.06 -8.14
N ARG A 377 -5.16 20.60 -8.75
CA ARG A 377 -5.49 20.93 -10.16
C ARG A 377 -5.66 22.43 -10.38
N ARG A 378 -6.21 23.13 -9.40
CA ARG A 378 -6.41 24.59 -9.48
C ARG A 378 -5.08 25.33 -9.44
N VAL A 379 -4.16 24.95 -8.54
CA VAL A 379 -2.86 25.60 -8.40
C VAL A 379 -1.94 25.28 -9.58
N ALA A 380 -1.96 24.04 -10.09
CA ALA A 380 -1.13 23.63 -11.23
C ALA A 380 -1.54 24.26 -12.58
N LYS A 381 -2.71 24.93 -12.67
CA LYS A 381 -3.16 25.67 -13.86
C LYS A 381 -2.74 27.13 -13.85
N GLN A 382 -2.21 27.66 -12.74
CA GLN A 382 -1.70 29.01 -12.58
C GLN A 382 -0.21 29.08 -12.91
#